data_6deb0ba28d98741495db72961323f642
#
_entry.id   6deb0ba28d98741495db72961323f642
#
_cell.length_a   1.000
_cell.length_b   1.000
_cell.length_c   1.000
_cell.angle_alpha   90.00
_cell.angle_beta   90.00
_cell.angle_gamma   90.00
#
_symmetry.space_group_name_H-M   'P 1'
#
loop_
_entity.id
_entity.type
_entity.pdbx_description
1 polymer ?
#
loop_
_entity_poly.entity_id
_entity_poly.type
_entity_poly.pdbx_seq_one_letter_code
_entity_poly.pdbx_strand_id
1 'polypeptide(L)'
;LKDVKWLAQGTIYPDVIESLSITGMVIKSHHNVGGLPEKMNLKLVEPLRLLFKDEVRRVGRELGISQSLIGRHPFPGPGLAVRILGDITEEKVRILQEADQYFIQGLIDNDLYDKVWQAGAILTPIRSVGVMGDERTYESVVALRAVNSIDGMTATYSHLPHEFLAKVSNEIINKVRGVNRVVYDISSKPPATIEWE
;
A
#
# COMPACT_ATOMS: atom_id res chain seq x y z
N LEU A 1 16.73 -27.72 -2.46
CA LEU A 1 17.89 -26.85 -2.15
C LEU A 1 18.81 -27.64 -1.20
N LYS A 2 19.69 -28.51 -1.75
CA LYS A 2 20.49 -29.45 -0.92
C LYS A 2 21.66 -28.80 -0.15
N ASP A 3 22.05 -27.56 -0.50
CA ASP A 3 23.25 -26.92 0.07
C ASP A 3 23.01 -25.57 0.75
N VAL A 4 21.76 -25.22 0.97
CA VAL A 4 21.40 -23.97 1.66
C VAL A 4 21.57 -24.15 3.16
N LYS A 5 22.40 -23.31 3.79
CA LYS A 5 22.71 -23.37 5.22
C LYS A 5 22.09 -22.20 6.02
N TRP A 6 21.69 -21.13 5.34
CA TRP A 6 21.25 -19.90 5.95
C TRP A 6 19.94 -19.42 5.37
N LEU A 7 19.07 -18.88 6.23
CA LEU A 7 17.86 -18.14 5.86
C LEU A 7 18.08 -16.68 6.27
N ALA A 8 18.07 -15.77 5.29
CA ALA A 8 18.11 -14.35 5.57
C ALA A 8 16.69 -13.80 5.71
N GLN A 9 16.44 -13.02 6.75
CA GLN A 9 15.18 -12.32 6.97
C GLN A 9 15.41 -10.81 7.08
N GLY A 10 14.45 -10.02 6.57
CA GLY A 10 14.43 -8.57 6.67
C GLY A 10 13.74 -8.04 7.92
N THR A 11 13.74 -8.79 9.01
CA THR A 11 13.21 -8.37 10.31
C THR A 11 13.84 -7.05 10.74
N ILE A 12 13.05 -6.08 11.15
CA ILE A 12 13.48 -4.78 11.67
C ILE A 12 13.08 -4.63 13.14
N TYR A 13 13.63 -3.63 13.84
CA TYR A 13 13.40 -3.47 15.27
C TYR A 13 11.93 -3.28 15.67
N PRO A 14 11.09 -2.53 14.93
CA PRO A 14 9.65 -2.48 15.19
C PRO A 14 8.95 -3.85 15.18
N ASP A 15 9.35 -4.77 14.30
CA ASP A 15 8.77 -6.12 14.26
C ASP A 15 9.07 -6.89 15.56
N VAL A 16 10.25 -6.67 16.13
CA VAL A 16 10.68 -7.31 17.38
C VAL A 16 9.90 -6.78 18.57
N ILE A 17 9.76 -5.45 18.71
CA ILE A 17 9.08 -4.84 19.87
C ILE A 17 7.56 -5.02 19.80
N GLU A 18 6.95 -5.01 18.61
CA GLU A 18 5.52 -5.23 18.43
C GLU A 18 5.10 -6.69 18.65
N SER A 19 6.03 -7.64 18.50
CA SER A 19 5.79 -9.06 18.81
C SER A 19 5.89 -9.39 20.29
N LEU A 20 6.53 -8.51 21.09
CA LEU A 20 6.70 -8.65 22.54
C LEU A 20 5.60 -7.90 23.30
N SER A 21 4.33 -8.25 23.11
CA SER A 21 3.25 -7.64 23.88
C SER A 21 3.33 -8.07 25.36
N ILE A 22 3.26 -7.08 26.27
CA ILE A 22 3.24 -7.28 27.74
C ILE A 22 2.02 -8.12 28.18
N THR A 23 0.98 -8.22 27.35
CA THR A 23 -0.27 -8.94 27.63
C THR A 23 -0.33 -10.33 27.00
N GLY A 24 0.74 -10.79 26.33
CA GLY A 24 0.78 -12.11 25.69
C GLY A 24 -0.10 -12.25 24.43
N MET A 25 -0.79 -11.20 24.01
CA MET A 25 -1.50 -11.19 22.73
C MET A 25 -0.56 -10.74 21.60
N VAL A 26 -0.40 -11.59 20.60
CA VAL A 26 0.38 -11.27 19.39
C VAL A 26 -0.37 -10.22 18.59
N ILE A 27 0.14 -8.98 18.55
CA ILE A 27 -0.51 -7.86 17.84
C ILE A 27 -0.32 -7.98 16.32
N LYS A 28 0.77 -8.61 15.87
CA LYS A 28 1.04 -8.85 14.44
C LYS A 28 1.59 -10.26 14.21
N SER A 29 0.77 -11.14 13.69
CA SER A 29 1.14 -12.53 13.39
C SER A 29 1.86 -12.72 12.04
N HIS A 30 1.85 -11.71 11.15
CA HIS A 30 2.30 -11.82 9.77
C HIS A 30 3.74 -11.39 9.50
N HIS A 31 4.49 -10.93 10.52
CA HIS A 31 5.89 -10.52 10.37
C HIS A 31 6.91 -11.64 10.66
N ASN A 32 6.47 -12.89 10.78
CA ASN A 32 7.31 -14.08 11.06
C ASN A 32 8.22 -13.99 12.29
N VAL A 33 8.03 -13.02 13.18
CA VAL A 33 8.72 -12.99 14.46
C VAL A 33 8.07 -14.02 15.36
N GLY A 34 8.76 -15.13 15.62
CA GLY A 34 8.21 -16.29 16.33
C GLY A 34 7.38 -17.26 15.47
N GLY A 35 7.21 -17.00 14.17
CA GLY A 35 6.46 -17.89 13.25
C GLY A 35 7.31 -18.94 12.53
N LEU A 36 8.61 -18.96 12.74
CA LEU A 36 9.49 -19.97 12.17
C LEU A 36 9.36 -21.28 12.95
N PRO A 37 9.47 -22.45 12.27
CA PRO A 37 9.47 -23.75 12.93
C PRO A 37 10.58 -23.85 13.98
N GLU A 38 10.28 -24.36 15.18
CA GLU A 38 11.29 -24.59 16.23
C GLU A 38 12.45 -25.48 15.78
N LYS A 39 12.17 -26.43 14.86
CA LYS A 39 13.16 -27.30 14.24
C LYS A 39 13.38 -26.87 12.78
N MET A 40 14.34 -26.02 12.56
CA MET A 40 14.75 -25.60 11.24
C MET A 40 16.21 -25.98 10.98
N ASN A 41 16.49 -26.62 9.84
CA ASN A 41 17.86 -27.02 9.45
C ASN A 41 18.68 -25.83 8.88
N LEU A 42 18.16 -24.60 8.95
CA LEU A 42 18.81 -23.40 8.46
C LEU A 42 19.18 -22.49 9.64
N LYS A 43 20.34 -21.87 9.56
CA LYS A 43 20.73 -20.80 10.48
C LYS A 43 20.07 -19.50 10.04
N LEU A 44 19.56 -18.74 10.99
CA LEU A 44 18.90 -17.45 10.71
C LEU A 44 19.93 -16.32 10.66
N VAL A 45 19.77 -15.40 9.69
CA VAL A 45 20.52 -14.15 9.56
C VAL A 45 19.54 -13.00 9.44
N GLU A 46 19.58 -12.08 10.42
CA GLU A 46 18.70 -10.91 10.50
C GLU A 46 19.53 -9.63 10.65
N PRO A 47 20.18 -9.17 9.58
CA PRO A 47 21.15 -8.06 9.66
C PRO A 47 20.51 -6.71 10.03
N LEU A 48 19.18 -6.57 9.87
CA LEU A 48 18.45 -5.34 10.11
C LEU A 48 17.68 -5.33 11.43
N ARG A 49 17.77 -6.40 12.23
CA ARG A 49 16.94 -6.67 13.41
C ARG A 49 16.95 -5.54 14.47
N LEU A 50 18.03 -4.76 14.56
CA LEU A 50 18.20 -3.68 15.52
C LEU A 50 18.00 -2.29 14.92
N LEU A 51 17.54 -2.20 13.67
CA LEU A 51 17.37 -0.95 12.96
C LEU A 51 15.90 -0.58 12.83
N PHE A 52 15.60 0.72 12.96
CA PHE A 52 14.32 1.29 12.56
C PHE A 52 14.25 1.43 11.03
N LYS A 53 13.04 1.59 10.50
CA LYS A 53 12.80 1.65 9.06
C LYS A 53 13.52 2.79 8.34
N ASP A 54 13.62 3.94 9.00
CA ASP A 54 14.37 5.10 8.50
C ASP A 54 15.89 4.84 8.48
N GLU A 55 16.42 4.13 9.47
CA GLU A 55 17.82 3.71 9.52
C GLU A 55 18.14 2.69 8.42
N VAL A 56 17.25 1.71 8.18
CA VAL A 56 17.37 0.78 7.06
C VAL A 56 17.43 1.53 5.73
N ARG A 57 16.59 2.55 5.55
CA ARG A 57 16.62 3.40 4.35
C ARG A 57 17.92 4.19 4.22
N ARG A 58 18.51 4.67 5.33
CA ARG A 58 19.84 5.32 5.31
C ARG A 58 20.93 4.35 4.87
N VAL A 59 20.95 3.16 5.48
CA VAL A 59 21.89 2.09 5.09
C VAL A 59 21.74 1.75 3.61
N GLY A 60 20.51 1.66 3.12
CA GLY A 60 20.25 1.40 1.69
C GLY A 60 20.85 2.49 0.78
N ARG A 61 20.77 3.77 1.16
CA ARG A 61 21.40 4.86 0.40
C ARG A 61 22.92 4.75 0.40
N GLU A 62 23.54 4.48 1.55
CA GLU A 62 24.99 4.26 1.67
C GLU A 62 25.47 3.06 0.83
N LEU A 63 24.65 2.04 0.68
CA LEU A 63 24.91 0.87 -0.18
C LEU A 63 24.65 1.16 -1.67
N GLY A 64 24.24 2.36 -2.05
CA GLY A 64 23.99 2.75 -3.44
C GLY A 64 22.69 2.17 -4.03
N ILE A 65 21.74 1.74 -3.19
CA ILE A 65 20.43 1.28 -3.67
C ILE A 65 19.67 2.47 -4.23
N SER A 66 19.04 2.29 -5.40
CA SER A 66 18.34 3.38 -6.08
C SER A 66 17.21 3.98 -5.24
N GLN A 67 17.01 5.30 -5.34
CA GLN A 67 15.95 6.02 -4.63
C GLN A 67 14.55 5.46 -4.97
N SER A 68 14.35 4.98 -6.19
CA SER A 68 13.09 4.35 -6.62
C SER A 68 12.73 3.09 -5.83
N LEU A 69 13.72 2.39 -5.28
CA LEU A 69 13.49 1.24 -4.39
C LEU A 69 13.36 1.67 -2.92
N ILE A 70 14.26 2.55 -2.46
CA ILE A 70 14.30 3.01 -1.06
C ILE A 70 13.08 3.88 -0.73
N GLY A 71 12.67 4.73 -1.67
CA GLY A 71 11.56 5.68 -1.52
C GLY A 71 10.17 5.08 -1.75
N ARG A 72 10.05 3.79 -2.03
CA ARG A 72 8.73 3.16 -2.25
C ARG A 72 7.82 3.37 -1.05
N HIS A 73 6.57 3.72 -1.36
CA HIS A 73 5.51 3.76 -0.37
C HIS A 73 5.40 2.40 0.36
N PRO A 74 5.03 2.39 1.64
CA PRO A 74 4.63 1.15 2.30
C PRO A 74 3.53 0.46 1.47
N PHE A 75 3.64 -0.86 1.32
CA PHE A 75 2.64 -1.64 0.62
C PHE A 75 2.18 -2.78 1.52
N PRO A 76 0.87 -3.04 1.62
CA PRO A 76 0.35 -4.07 2.51
C PRO A 76 0.85 -5.46 2.12
N GLY A 77 1.08 -6.33 3.12
CA GLY A 77 1.55 -7.70 2.91
C GLY A 77 0.65 -8.54 1.97
N PRO A 78 -0.71 -8.46 2.09
CA PRO A 78 -1.61 -9.15 1.17
C PRO A 78 -1.57 -8.60 -0.27
N GLY A 79 -0.87 -7.52 -0.52
CA GLY A 79 -0.75 -6.91 -1.84
C GLY A 79 -2.00 -6.16 -2.26
N LEU A 80 -2.21 -6.08 -3.58
CA LEU A 80 -3.32 -5.32 -4.16
C LEU A 80 -4.70 -5.87 -3.78
N ALA A 81 -4.77 -7.14 -3.41
CA ALA A 81 -6.03 -7.80 -3.07
C ALA A 81 -6.79 -7.11 -1.93
N VAL A 82 -6.08 -6.56 -0.93
CA VAL A 82 -6.69 -5.84 0.21
C VAL A 82 -7.39 -4.54 -0.22
N ARG A 83 -7.17 -4.08 -1.44
CA ARG A 83 -7.80 -2.89 -2.01
C ARG A 83 -8.97 -3.21 -2.94
N ILE A 84 -9.39 -4.48 -3.03
CA ILE A 84 -10.61 -4.92 -3.69
C ILE A 84 -11.60 -5.31 -2.61
N LEU A 85 -12.57 -4.46 -2.34
CA LEU A 85 -13.57 -4.74 -1.32
C LEU A 85 -14.57 -5.80 -1.82
N GLY A 86 -14.60 -6.95 -1.14
CA GLY A 86 -15.43 -8.11 -1.49
C GLY A 86 -14.67 -9.19 -2.27
N ASP A 87 -15.38 -9.92 -3.12
CA ASP A 87 -14.81 -11.02 -3.92
C ASP A 87 -13.77 -10.52 -4.92
N ILE A 88 -12.70 -11.29 -5.11
CA ILE A 88 -11.61 -10.99 -6.03
C ILE A 88 -11.86 -11.74 -7.33
N THR A 89 -11.93 -11.00 -8.46
CA THR A 89 -12.04 -11.54 -9.82
C THR A 89 -10.96 -10.95 -10.71
N GLU A 90 -10.65 -11.60 -11.82
CA GLU A 90 -9.68 -11.10 -12.80
C GLU A 90 -10.04 -9.70 -13.30
N GLU A 91 -11.33 -9.46 -13.56
CA GLU A 91 -11.82 -8.15 -14.00
C GLU A 91 -11.56 -7.07 -12.96
N LYS A 92 -11.87 -7.34 -11.68
CA LYS A 92 -11.66 -6.39 -10.60
C LYS A 92 -10.17 -6.11 -10.36
N VAL A 93 -9.33 -7.15 -10.46
CA VAL A 93 -7.87 -7.00 -10.38
C VAL A 93 -7.36 -6.10 -11.50
N ARG A 94 -7.80 -6.31 -12.75
CA ARG A 94 -7.44 -5.48 -13.89
C ARG A 94 -7.86 -4.02 -13.67
N ILE A 95 -9.12 -3.79 -13.30
CA ILE A 95 -9.66 -2.44 -13.05
C ILE A 95 -8.82 -1.71 -12.00
N LEU A 96 -8.54 -2.40 -10.88
CA LEU A 96 -7.78 -1.79 -9.79
C LEU A 96 -6.32 -1.53 -10.19
N GLN A 97 -5.66 -2.46 -10.90
CA GLN A 97 -4.28 -2.27 -11.38
C GLN A 97 -4.17 -1.06 -12.31
N GLU A 98 -5.10 -0.94 -13.26
CA GLU A 98 -5.13 0.19 -14.19
C GLU A 98 -5.40 1.51 -13.46
N ALA A 99 -6.38 1.55 -12.56
CA ALA A 99 -6.70 2.76 -11.78
C ALA A 99 -5.55 3.19 -10.86
N ASP A 100 -4.93 2.23 -10.16
CA ASP A 100 -3.78 2.48 -9.29
C ASP A 100 -2.58 2.98 -10.10
N GLN A 101 -2.33 2.42 -11.28
CA GLN A 101 -1.27 2.86 -12.18
C GLN A 101 -1.43 4.33 -12.57
N TYR A 102 -2.63 4.76 -12.98
CA TYR A 102 -2.87 6.17 -13.33
C TYR A 102 -2.68 7.09 -12.13
N PHE A 103 -3.12 6.69 -10.95
CA PHE A 103 -2.96 7.49 -9.76
C PHE A 103 -1.49 7.62 -9.34
N ILE A 104 -0.78 6.50 -9.22
CA ILE A 104 0.64 6.49 -8.81
C ILE A 104 1.52 7.17 -9.85
N GLN A 105 1.32 6.89 -11.14
CA GLN A 105 2.08 7.58 -12.20
C GLN A 105 1.79 9.07 -12.20
N GLY A 106 0.54 9.47 -12.01
CA GLY A 106 0.17 10.87 -11.88
C GLY A 106 0.88 11.57 -10.71
N LEU A 107 1.01 10.91 -9.55
CA LEU A 107 1.77 11.44 -8.42
C LEU A 107 3.26 11.64 -8.77
N ILE A 108 3.85 10.68 -9.49
CA ILE A 108 5.26 10.75 -9.93
C ILE A 108 5.45 11.91 -10.92
N ASP A 109 4.61 11.99 -11.94
CA ASP A 109 4.70 12.99 -13.02
C ASP A 109 4.49 14.45 -12.54
N ASN A 110 3.89 14.62 -11.37
CA ASN A 110 3.64 15.95 -10.77
C ASN A 110 4.48 16.21 -9.50
N ASP A 111 5.55 15.44 -9.26
CA ASP A 111 6.44 15.57 -8.10
C ASP A 111 5.70 15.52 -6.75
N LEU A 112 4.64 14.72 -6.66
CA LEU A 112 3.81 14.54 -5.47
C LEU A 112 4.09 13.21 -4.76
N TYR A 113 4.71 12.23 -5.43
CA TYR A 113 4.92 10.89 -4.88
C TYR A 113 5.72 10.91 -3.58
N ASP A 114 6.83 11.62 -3.54
CA ASP A 114 7.68 11.70 -2.34
C ASP A 114 7.09 12.60 -1.23
N LYS A 115 6.03 13.35 -1.52
CA LYS A 115 5.30 14.19 -0.54
C LYS A 115 4.21 13.43 0.20
N VAL A 116 3.93 12.21 -0.21
CA VAL A 116 2.89 11.33 0.34
C VAL A 116 3.56 10.12 0.98
N TRP A 117 3.12 9.74 2.17
CA TRP A 117 3.67 8.57 2.85
C TRP A 117 3.20 7.25 2.23
N GLN A 118 1.92 7.18 1.86
CA GLN A 118 1.30 6.05 1.16
C GLN A 118 0.13 6.54 0.30
N ALA A 119 0.03 6.00 -0.90
CA ALA A 119 -1.10 6.25 -1.79
C ALA A 119 -1.53 4.97 -2.51
N GLY A 120 -2.77 4.93 -2.96
CA GLY A 120 -3.30 3.87 -3.79
C GLY A 120 -4.77 4.08 -4.14
N ALA A 121 -5.21 3.31 -5.14
CA ALA A 121 -6.60 3.19 -5.51
C ALA A 121 -7.26 2.03 -4.76
N ILE A 122 -8.54 2.15 -4.46
CA ILE A 122 -9.37 1.12 -3.84
C ILE A 122 -10.59 0.89 -4.75
N LEU A 123 -10.84 -0.36 -5.11
CA LEU A 123 -12.04 -0.73 -5.85
C LEU A 123 -13.16 -1.06 -4.87
N THR A 124 -14.19 -0.22 -4.87
CA THR A 124 -15.34 -0.41 -3.99
C THR A 124 -16.35 -1.38 -4.62
N PRO A 125 -17.21 -2.06 -3.84
CA PRO A 125 -18.30 -2.87 -4.35
C PRO A 125 -19.46 -2.02 -4.88
N ILE A 126 -19.37 -0.70 -4.76
CA ILE A 126 -20.41 0.26 -5.14
C ILE A 126 -20.39 0.46 -6.65
N ARG A 127 -21.56 0.42 -7.25
CA ARG A 127 -21.76 0.84 -8.64
C ARG A 127 -22.58 2.12 -8.70
N SER A 128 -22.29 2.96 -9.64
CA SER A 128 -22.97 4.23 -9.81
C SER A 128 -23.45 4.44 -11.25
N VAL A 129 -24.48 5.25 -11.37
CA VAL A 129 -24.94 5.71 -12.69
C VAL A 129 -23.98 6.78 -13.20
N GLY A 130 -23.62 6.66 -14.46
CA GLY A 130 -22.85 7.65 -15.22
C GLY A 130 -23.44 7.84 -16.62
N VAL A 131 -22.90 8.81 -17.33
CA VAL A 131 -23.17 9.03 -18.76
C VAL A 131 -21.82 9.08 -19.46
N MET A 132 -21.62 8.20 -20.44
CA MET A 132 -20.41 8.18 -21.27
C MET A 132 -20.83 8.23 -22.74
N GLY A 133 -20.48 9.34 -23.39
CA GLY A 133 -21.06 9.67 -24.68
C GLY A 133 -22.58 9.89 -24.55
N ASP A 134 -23.35 9.23 -25.38
CA ASP A 134 -24.82 9.32 -25.38
C ASP A 134 -25.50 8.18 -24.60
N GLU A 135 -24.68 7.32 -23.91
CA GLU A 135 -25.20 6.14 -23.23
C GLU A 135 -25.13 6.30 -21.70
N ARG A 136 -26.18 5.79 -21.05
CA ARG A 136 -26.21 5.66 -19.59
C ARG A 136 -25.43 4.42 -19.17
N THR A 137 -24.46 4.60 -18.28
CA THR A 137 -23.63 3.52 -17.75
C THR A 137 -23.98 3.21 -16.29
N TYR A 138 -23.66 2.00 -15.84
CA TYR A 138 -23.76 1.59 -14.46
C TYR A 138 -22.51 0.80 -14.10
N GLU A 139 -21.48 1.50 -13.59
CA GLU A 139 -20.14 0.97 -13.41
C GLU A 139 -19.59 1.23 -12.02
N SER A 140 -18.37 0.75 -11.78
CA SER A 140 -17.75 0.77 -10.45
C SER A 140 -17.30 2.16 -10.03
N VAL A 141 -17.26 2.35 -8.71
CA VAL A 141 -16.68 3.51 -8.06
C VAL A 141 -15.28 3.14 -7.53
N VAL A 142 -14.29 3.92 -7.91
CA VAL A 142 -12.91 3.83 -7.39
C VAL A 142 -12.70 4.93 -6.35
N ALA A 143 -12.18 4.58 -5.18
CA ALA A 143 -11.70 5.54 -4.20
C ALA A 143 -10.19 5.70 -4.34
N LEU A 144 -9.73 6.95 -4.38
CA LEU A 144 -8.30 7.28 -4.25
C LEU A 144 -8.02 7.63 -2.80
N ARG A 145 -6.95 7.09 -2.27
CA ARG A 145 -6.49 7.40 -0.92
C ARG A 145 -5.02 7.74 -0.95
N ALA A 146 -4.68 8.87 -0.34
CA ALA A 146 -3.31 9.26 -0.07
C ALA A 146 -3.23 9.81 1.36
N VAL A 147 -2.22 9.37 2.11
CA VAL A 147 -2.06 9.73 3.51
C VAL A 147 -0.63 10.14 3.82
N ASN A 148 -0.51 11.00 4.82
CA ASN A 148 0.74 11.37 5.46
C ASN A 148 0.79 10.77 6.86
N SER A 149 1.92 10.17 7.21
CA SER A 149 2.17 9.55 8.50
C SER A 149 3.65 9.58 8.81
N ILE A 150 4.02 9.46 10.08
CA ILE A 150 5.40 9.29 10.51
C ILE A 150 5.67 7.81 10.80
N ASP A 151 4.78 7.16 11.51
CA ASP A 151 4.98 5.81 12.07
C ASP A 151 3.91 4.79 11.64
N GLY A 152 2.88 5.23 10.90
CA GLY A 152 1.73 4.41 10.52
C GLY A 152 0.70 4.21 11.64
N MET A 153 0.96 4.68 12.86
CA MET A 153 0.00 4.59 13.98
C MET A 153 -1.10 5.63 13.83
N THR A 154 -0.73 6.84 13.47
CA THR A 154 -1.64 7.93 13.10
C THR A 154 -1.39 8.36 11.67
N ALA A 155 -2.43 8.78 10.98
CA ALA A 155 -2.33 9.31 9.63
C ALA A 155 -3.38 10.37 9.35
N THR A 156 -3.00 11.38 8.57
CA THR A 156 -3.91 12.35 7.99
C THR A 156 -3.99 12.13 6.49
N TYR A 157 -5.12 12.46 5.86
CA TYR A 157 -5.17 12.45 4.41
C TYR A 157 -4.20 13.49 3.83
N SER A 158 -3.64 13.21 2.66
CA SER A 158 -2.76 14.15 1.96
C SER A 158 -3.58 15.20 1.22
N HIS A 159 -3.23 16.47 1.42
CA HIS A 159 -3.84 17.59 0.69
C HIS A 159 -3.27 17.69 -0.74
N LEU A 160 -3.73 16.79 -1.60
CA LEU A 160 -3.36 16.84 -3.02
C LEU A 160 -4.08 18.01 -3.72
N PRO A 161 -3.44 18.68 -4.70
CA PRO A 161 -4.09 19.75 -5.45
C PRO A 161 -5.38 19.27 -6.12
N HIS A 162 -6.47 20.05 -6.04
CA HIS A 162 -7.73 19.69 -6.66
C HIS A 162 -7.63 19.50 -8.17
N GLU A 163 -6.82 20.30 -8.84
CA GLU A 163 -6.56 20.17 -10.29
C GLU A 163 -5.90 18.83 -10.62
N PHE A 164 -4.97 18.38 -9.78
CA PHE A 164 -4.35 17.06 -9.91
C PHE A 164 -5.40 15.94 -9.74
N LEU A 165 -6.21 16.02 -8.69
CA LEU A 165 -7.27 15.02 -8.45
C LEU A 165 -8.29 14.99 -9.59
N ALA A 166 -8.69 16.15 -10.12
CA ALA A 166 -9.59 16.25 -11.25
C ALA A 166 -8.98 15.62 -12.52
N LYS A 167 -7.69 15.89 -12.80
CA LYS A 167 -6.98 15.31 -13.94
C LYS A 167 -6.93 13.79 -13.85
N VAL A 168 -6.47 13.25 -12.72
CA VAL A 168 -6.35 11.80 -12.51
C VAL A 168 -7.73 11.13 -12.55
N SER A 169 -8.75 11.73 -11.95
CA SER A 169 -10.13 11.25 -12.03
C SER A 169 -10.60 11.11 -13.47
N ASN A 170 -10.39 12.15 -14.29
CA ASN A 170 -10.74 12.12 -15.70
C ASN A 170 -9.96 11.05 -16.49
N GLU A 171 -8.66 10.89 -16.19
CA GLU A 171 -7.85 9.86 -16.83
C GLU A 171 -8.35 8.45 -16.51
N ILE A 172 -8.64 8.17 -15.23
CA ILE A 172 -9.18 6.88 -14.79
C ILE A 172 -10.52 6.60 -15.48
N ILE A 173 -11.48 7.54 -15.41
CA ILE A 173 -12.81 7.35 -15.98
C ILE A 173 -12.75 7.13 -17.49
N ASN A 174 -11.88 7.83 -18.21
CA ASN A 174 -11.81 7.72 -19.67
C ASN A 174 -11.00 6.53 -20.16
N LYS A 175 -10.07 6.01 -19.37
CA LYS A 175 -9.11 4.99 -19.83
C LYS A 175 -9.32 3.62 -19.17
N VAL A 176 -9.88 3.57 -17.96
CA VAL A 176 -10.14 2.33 -17.24
C VAL A 176 -11.57 1.87 -17.46
N ARG A 177 -11.73 0.81 -18.27
CA ARG A 177 -13.03 0.22 -18.55
C ARG A 177 -13.66 -0.33 -17.26
N GLY A 178 -14.93 0.02 -17.01
CA GLY A 178 -15.68 -0.46 -15.85
C GLY A 178 -15.68 0.50 -14.68
N VAL A 179 -15.17 1.73 -14.87
CA VAL A 179 -15.17 2.81 -13.86
C VAL A 179 -15.84 4.05 -14.44
N ASN A 180 -16.85 4.58 -13.75
CA ASN A 180 -17.49 5.84 -14.13
C ASN A 180 -17.48 6.90 -13.02
N ARG A 181 -16.87 6.60 -11.89
CA ARG A 181 -16.78 7.54 -10.76
C ARG A 181 -15.50 7.33 -9.95
N VAL A 182 -14.86 8.44 -9.62
CA VAL A 182 -13.71 8.49 -8.71
C VAL A 182 -14.06 9.39 -7.55
N VAL A 183 -13.71 8.95 -6.33
CA VAL A 183 -13.83 9.72 -5.09
C VAL A 183 -12.47 9.80 -4.39
N TYR A 184 -12.26 10.79 -3.55
CA TYR A 184 -11.06 10.93 -2.74
C TYR A 184 -11.39 10.78 -1.26
N ASP A 185 -10.71 9.85 -0.56
CA ASP A 185 -10.93 9.60 0.85
C ASP A 185 -10.13 10.59 1.70
N ILE A 186 -10.85 11.41 2.47
CA ILE A 186 -10.33 12.45 3.37
C ILE A 186 -10.33 12.03 4.84
N SER A 187 -10.51 10.74 5.14
CA SER A 187 -10.58 10.24 6.51
C SER A 187 -9.19 10.15 7.14
N SER A 188 -9.08 10.57 8.40
CA SER A 188 -7.86 10.44 9.20
C SER A 188 -7.84 9.14 10.00
N LYS A 189 -6.66 8.67 10.36
CA LYS A 189 -6.47 7.55 11.30
C LYS A 189 -5.95 8.08 12.64
N PRO A 190 -6.65 7.85 13.76
CA PRO A 190 -8.01 7.31 13.85
C PRO A 190 -9.08 8.31 13.37
N PRO A 191 -10.36 7.92 13.18
CA PRO A 191 -10.92 6.59 13.45
C PRO A 191 -10.78 5.60 12.29
N ALA A 192 -10.51 6.08 11.06
CA ALA A 192 -10.30 5.19 9.92
C ALA A 192 -8.94 4.46 10.02
N THR A 193 -8.75 3.46 9.17
CA THR A 193 -7.46 2.80 8.93
C THR A 193 -6.77 3.39 7.70
N ILE A 194 -5.53 3.02 7.41
CA ILE A 194 -4.84 3.45 6.19
C ILE A 194 -5.40 2.68 5.00
N GLU A 195 -5.36 1.36 5.06
CA GLU A 195 -6.07 0.50 4.10
C GLU A 195 -7.53 0.34 4.55
N TRP A 196 -8.42 0.05 3.61
CA TRP A 196 -9.86 -0.07 3.90
C TRP A 196 -10.26 -1.47 4.39
N GLU A 197 -9.40 -2.46 4.23
CA GLU A 197 -9.63 -3.84 4.68
C GLU A 197 -8.40 -4.44 5.37
#